data_dacc5294578e52d866556e7a7abfacbe
#
_entry.id   dacc5294578e52d866556e7a7abfacbe
#
_cell.length_a   1.000
_cell.length_b   1.000
_cell.length_c   1.000
_cell.angle_alpha   90.00
_cell.angle_beta   90.00
_cell.angle_gamma   90.00
#
_symmetry.space_group_name_H-M   'P 1'
#
loop_
_entity.id
_entity.type
_entity.pdbx_description
1 polymer ?
#
loop_
_entity_poly.entity_id
_entity_poly.type
_entity_poly.pdbx_seq_one_letter_code
_entity_poly.pdbx_strand_id
1 'polypeptide(L)'
;MFIRLAGERFRVLRQSTGGAWVIAYDEYQMPVYINRDELEYAERIAAPEEYVRNQERPMSAAQQQRYDLLRPALEDDRCITDEAHRASVFAAIARECGTTVRRLRRLYHAYLAHGSLTKGKPRESTRRPDFEAAIRKYYFSAKRGSLRTAYELYILEHYTNQGVIADEIPSWSSFRSYYFRHFRGDPQKEIAREGLTAYQRNSRPLYGSAMQYRES
;
A
#
# COMPACT_ATOMS: atom_id res chain seq x y z
N MET A 1 4.23 19.10 -19.60
CA MET A 1 4.02 20.42 -18.95
C MET A 1 3.28 20.20 -17.66
N PHE A 2 3.63 20.92 -16.62
CA PHE A 2 2.92 20.89 -15.33
C PHE A 2 2.33 22.25 -15.03
N ILE A 3 1.17 22.24 -14.35
CA ILE A 3 0.45 23.45 -13.95
C ILE A 3 0.00 23.33 -12.50
N ARG A 4 -0.23 24.49 -11.86
CA ARG A 4 -0.89 24.59 -10.56
C ARG A 4 -2.19 25.36 -10.74
N LEU A 5 -3.29 24.79 -10.29
CA LEU A 5 -4.62 25.39 -10.31
C LEU A 5 -5.29 25.16 -8.96
N ALA A 6 -5.82 26.22 -8.34
CA ALA A 6 -6.45 26.15 -7.01
C ALA A 6 -5.59 25.48 -5.91
N GLY A 7 -4.26 25.61 -6.00
CA GLY A 7 -3.32 24.99 -5.06
C GLY A 7 -2.91 23.55 -5.39
N GLU A 8 -3.60 22.87 -6.27
CA GLU A 8 -3.31 21.51 -6.70
C GLU A 8 -2.39 21.47 -7.93
N ARG A 9 -1.56 20.41 -8.02
CA ARG A 9 -0.64 20.21 -9.15
C ARG A 9 -1.24 19.24 -10.15
N PHE A 10 -1.19 19.63 -11.42
CA PHE A 10 -1.66 18.82 -12.54
C PHE A 10 -0.58 18.63 -13.60
N ARG A 11 -0.57 17.46 -14.20
CA ARG A 11 0.18 17.22 -15.44
C ARG A 11 -0.75 17.38 -16.63
N VAL A 12 -0.35 18.21 -17.59
CA VAL A 12 -1.06 18.35 -18.86
C VAL A 12 -0.72 17.15 -19.75
N LEU A 13 -1.75 16.41 -20.15
CA LEU A 13 -1.64 15.23 -21.00
C LEU A 13 -1.82 15.61 -22.48
N ARG A 14 -2.84 16.39 -22.76
CA ARG A 14 -3.19 16.82 -24.13
C ARG A 14 -3.76 18.22 -24.11
N GLN A 15 -3.33 19.07 -25.06
CA GLN A 15 -3.89 20.40 -25.29
C GLN A 15 -4.80 20.42 -26.52
N SER A 16 -5.82 21.22 -26.45
CA SER A 16 -6.74 21.54 -27.56
C SER A 16 -6.98 23.05 -27.65
N THR A 17 -7.65 23.51 -28.68
CA THR A 17 -7.99 24.92 -28.83
C THR A 17 -8.93 25.45 -27.75
N GLY A 18 -9.76 24.58 -27.16
CA GLY A 18 -10.73 24.93 -26.11
C GLY A 18 -10.23 24.71 -24.67
N GLY A 19 -9.04 24.12 -24.46
CA GLY A 19 -8.54 23.81 -23.12
C GLY A 19 -7.53 22.67 -23.12
N ALA A 20 -7.44 21.93 -22.02
CA ALA A 20 -6.49 20.83 -21.89
C ALA A 20 -7.06 19.67 -21.07
N TRP A 21 -6.66 18.45 -21.42
CA TRP A 21 -6.82 17.28 -20.57
C TRP A 21 -5.67 17.20 -19.62
N VAL A 22 -5.96 17.10 -18.33
CA VAL A 22 -4.97 17.07 -17.25
C VAL A 22 -5.21 15.90 -16.32
N ILE A 23 -4.20 15.55 -15.55
CA ILE A 23 -4.31 14.55 -14.48
C ILE A 23 -3.72 15.12 -13.19
N ALA A 24 -4.42 14.93 -12.08
CA ALA A 24 -3.92 15.35 -10.77
C ALA A 24 -2.64 14.61 -10.42
N TYR A 25 -1.65 15.34 -9.89
CA TYR A 25 -0.35 14.79 -9.51
C TYR A 25 -0.36 14.24 -8.09
N ASP A 26 -1.00 14.95 -7.17
CA ASP A 26 -0.97 14.62 -5.75
C ASP A 26 -2.12 13.71 -5.33
N GLU A 27 -3.24 13.78 -6.04
CA GLU A 27 -4.43 13.02 -5.73
C GLU A 27 -4.77 11.99 -6.82
N TYR A 28 -5.49 10.93 -6.42
CA TYR A 28 -5.96 9.92 -7.34
C TYR A 28 -7.22 10.39 -8.04
N GLN A 29 -7.07 10.87 -9.26
CA GLN A 29 -8.16 11.29 -10.13
C GLN A 29 -7.88 10.84 -11.57
N MET A 30 -8.92 10.42 -12.30
CA MET A 30 -8.78 10.13 -13.74
C MET A 30 -8.62 11.44 -14.53
N PRO A 31 -8.12 11.39 -15.78
CA PRO A 31 -7.99 12.59 -16.59
C PRO A 31 -9.28 13.40 -16.65
N VAL A 32 -9.17 14.70 -16.43
CA VAL A 32 -10.26 15.67 -16.48
C VAL A 32 -9.95 16.73 -17.51
N TYR A 33 -11.00 17.33 -18.08
CA TYR A 33 -10.86 18.44 -19.02
C TYR A 33 -10.94 19.76 -18.25
N ILE A 34 -9.97 20.63 -18.47
CA ILE A 34 -9.93 22.01 -17.98
C ILE A 34 -10.15 22.92 -19.20
N ASN A 35 -11.11 23.83 -19.11
CA ASN A 35 -11.41 24.77 -20.19
C ASN A 35 -10.29 25.83 -20.32
N ARG A 36 -10.36 26.62 -21.40
CA ARG A 36 -9.34 27.62 -21.70
C ARG A 36 -9.25 28.70 -20.62
N ASP A 37 -10.38 29.14 -20.10
CA ASP A 37 -10.45 30.22 -19.11
C ASP A 37 -9.77 29.76 -17.79
N GLU A 38 -10.08 28.55 -17.33
CA GLU A 38 -9.42 27.96 -16.17
C GLU A 38 -7.91 27.75 -16.41
N LEU A 39 -7.52 27.37 -17.61
CA LEU A 39 -6.12 27.14 -17.98
C LEU A 39 -5.31 28.46 -18.01
N GLU A 40 -5.94 29.59 -18.35
CA GLU A 40 -5.32 30.92 -18.33
C GLU A 40 -4.98 31.38 -16.91
N TYR A 41 -5.76 30.95 -15.90
CA TYR A 41 -5.48 31.23 -14.48
C TYR A 41 -4.47 30.23 -13.86
N ALA A 42 -4.12 29.17 -14.58
CA ALA A 42 -3.21 28.18 -14.07
C ALA A 42 -1.74 28.64 -14.14
N GLU A 43 -1.03 28.55 -13.03
CA GLU A 43 0.41 28.80 -12.95
C GLU A 43 1.18 27.66 -13.62
N ARG A 44 2.07 27.97 -14.56
CA ARG A 44 3.00 26.98 -15.11
C ARG A 44 4.11 26.71 -14.11
N ILE A 45 4.31 25.47 -13.76
CA ILE A 45 5.33 25.06 -12.80
C ILE A 45 6.33 24.10 -13.43
N ALA A 46 7.52 24.02 -12.85
CA ALA A 46 8.52 23.03 -13.21
C ALA A 46 7.99 21.61 -12.94
N ALA A 47 8.48 20.65 -13.73
CA ALA A 47 8.19 19.24 -13.44
C ALA A 47 8.72 18.86 -12.06
N PRO A 48 7.93 18.14 -11.23
CA PRO A 48 8.40 17.64 -9.95
C PRO A 48 9.66 16.78 -10.11
N GLU A 49 10.63 16.92 -9.21
CA GLU A 49 11.89 16.17 -9.28
C GLU A 49 11.69 14.66 -9.35
N GLU A 50 10.67 14.16 -8.65
CA GLU A 50 10.32 12.73 -8.66
C GLU A 50 9.89 12.28 -10.07
N TYR A 51 9.13 13.11 -10.78
CA TYR A 51 8.74 12.84 -12.16
C TYR A 51 9.95 12.79 -13.09
N VAL A 52 10.84 13.78 -13.02
CA VAL A 52 12.06 13.85 -13.83
C VAL A 52 12.92 12.60 -13.57
N ARG A 53 13.16 12.28 -12.31
CA ARG A 53 13.91 11.09 -11.88
C ARG A 53 13.30 9.79 -12.39
N ASN A 54 11.97 9.70 -12.44
CA ASN A 54 11.27 8.53 -12.97
C ASN A 54 11.45 8.36 -14.47
N GLN A 55 11.55 9.46 -15.21
CA GLN A 55 11.79 9.42 -16.67
C GLN A 55 13.22 8.99 -17.02
N GLU A 56 14.19 9.33 -16.21
CA GLU A 56 15.61 9.02 -16.43
C GLU A 56 15.97 7.56 -16.07
N ARG A 57 15.16 6.91 -15.23
CA ARG A 57 15.43 5.54 -14.79
C ARG A 57 14.90 4.50 -15.77
N PRO A 58 15.73 3.51 -16.15
CA PRO A 58 15.23 2.39 -16.93
C PRO A 58 14.17 1.62 -16.15
N MET A 59 13.15 1.14 -16.84
CA MET A 59 12.10 0.32 -16.23
C MET A 59 12.67 -1.02 -15.77
N SER A 60 12.36 -1.42 -14.56
CA SER A 60 12.61 -2.79 -14.11
C SER A 60 11.69 -3.78 -14.84
N ALA A 61 12.04 -5.06 -14.87
CA ALA A 61 11.22 -6.11 -15.50
C ALA A 61 9.77 -6.11 -14.99
N ALA A 62 9.55 -5.86 -13.68
CA ALA A 62 8.22 -5.77 -13.12
C ALA A 62 7.45 -4.51 -13.52
N GLN A 63 8.14 -3.41 -13.83
CA GLN A 63 7.51 -2.20 -14.38
C GLN A 63 7.18 -2.39 -15.85
N GLN A 64 8.06 -3.04 -16.60
CA GLN A 64 7.82 -3.39 -17.99
C GLN A 64 6.58 -4.27 -18.15
N GLN A 65 6.43 -5.32 -17.36
CA GLN A 65 5.22 -6.16 -17.35
C GLN A 65 3.93 -5.35 -17.08
N ARG A 66 4.00 -4.34 -16.20
CA ARG A 66 2.85 -3.48 -15.94
C ARG A 66 2.59 -2.50 -17.08
N TYR A 67 3.64 -2.02 -17.71
CA TYR A 67 3.54 -1.18 -18.90
C TYR A 67 2.89 -1.96 -20.06
N ASP A 68 3.37 -3.17 -20.33
CA ASP A 68 2.83 -4.04 -21.38
C ASP A 68 1.34 -4.35 -21.16
N LEU A 69 0.96 -4.55 -19.88
CA LEU A 69 -0.45 -4.72 -19.50
C LEU A 69 -1.31 -3.49 -19.81
N LEU A 70 -0.76 -2.28 -19.64
CA LEU A 70 -1.46 -1.02 -19.86
C LEU A 70 -1.33 -0.49 -21.30
N ARG A 71 -0.39 -1.04 -22.08
CA ARG A 71 -0.03 -0.52 -23.40
C ARG A 71 -1.25 -0.25 -24.30
N PRO A 72 -2.26 -1.13 -24.40
CA PRO A 72 -3.42 -0.85 -25.23
C PRO A 72 -4.18 0.43 -24.82
N ALA A 73 -4.20 0.76 -23.53
CA ALA A 73 -4.86 1.96 -23.04
C ALA A 73 -3.95 3.20 -23.10
N LEU A 74 -2.63 3.04 -23.10
CA LEU A 74 -1.66 4.14 -23.17
C LEU A 74 -1.42 4.61 -24.59
N GLU A 75 -1.50 3.70 -25.57
CA GLU A 75 -1.35 3.99 -27.00
C GLU A 75 -2.66 4.52 -27.64
N ASP A 76 -3.78 4.38 -26.94
CA ASP A 76 -5.08 4.89 -27.40
C ASP A 76 -5.40 6.26 -26.78
N ASP A 77 -5.18 7.32 -27.54
CA ASP A 77 -5.44 8.71 -27.13
C ASP A 77 -6.90 8.94 -26.66
N ARG A 78 -7.85 8.14 -27.15
CA ARG A 78 -9.24 8.23 -26.74
C ARG A 78 -9.43 7.82 -25.28
N CYS A 79 -8.54 7.00 -24.73
CA CYS A 79 -8.55 6.67 -23.31
C CYS A 79 -8.29 7.87 -22.40
N ILE A 80 -7.69 8.95 -22.91
CA ILE A 80 -7.52 10.22 -22.16
C ILE A 80 -8.82 11.02 -22.17
N THR A 81 -9.46 11.10 -23.35
CA THR A 81 -10.53 12.06 -23.63
C THR A 81 -11.95 11.51 -23.46
N ASP A 82 -12.11 10.20 -23.51
CA ASP A 82 -13.42 9.52 -23.45
C ASP A 82 -13.44 8.51 -22.30
N GLU A 83 -14.25 8.80 -21.29
CA GLU A 83 -14.38 7.96 -20.11
C GLU A 83 -15.04 6.62 -20.42
N ALA A 84 -16.08 6.62 -21.27
CA ALA A 84 -16.81 5.40 -21.60
C ALA A 84 -15.93 4.46 -22.43
N HIS A 85 -15.18 5.01 -23.38
CA HIS A 85 -14.20 4.25 -24.15
C HIS A 85 -13.10 3.68 -23.26
N ARG A 86 -12.51 4.48 -22.38
CA ARG A 86 -11.51 4.05 -21.40
C ARG A 86 -12.03 2.90 -20.50
N ALA A 87 -13.28 3.01 -20.04
CA ALA A 87 -13.89 1.97 -19.23
C ALA A 87 -14.04 0.64 -20.00
N SER A 88 -14.41 0.73 -21.29
CA SER A 88 -14.50 -0.44 -22.19
C SER A 88 -13.14 -1.11 -22.39
N VAL A 89 -12.10 -0.33 -22.70
CA VAL A 89 -10.72 -0.82 -22.87
C VAL A 89 -10.22 -1.50 -21.60
N PHE A 90 -10.44 -0.88 -20.43
CA PHE A 90 -10.03 -1.51 -19.15
C PHE A 90 -10.81 -2.79 -18.86
N ALA A 91 -12.08 -2.88 -19.22
CA ALA A 91 -12.87 -4.10 -19.05
C ALA A 91 -12.34 -5.23 -19.95
N ALA A 92 -11.95 -4.93 -21.19
CA ALA A 92 -11.33 -5.87 -22.12
C ALA A 92 -9.99 -6.40 -21.55
N ILE A 93 -9.06 -5.50 -21.19
CA ILE A 93 -7.76 -5.87 -20.61
C ILE A 93 -7.95 -6.71 -19.33
N ALA A 94 -8.89 -6.33 -18.47
CA ALA A 94 -9.16 -7.05 -17.22
C ALA A 94 -9.60 -8.49 -17.47
N ARG A 95 -10.44 -8.70 -18.49
CA ARG A 95 -10.92 -10.02 -18.89
C ARG A 95 -9.80 -10.88 -19.49
N GLU A 96 -9.03 -10.33 -20.41
CA GLU A 96 -7.96 -11.05 -21.11
C GLU A 96 -6.81 -11.42 -20.19
N CYS A 97 -6.42 -10.50 -19.29
CA CYS A 97 -5.24 -10.68 -18.44
C CYS A 97 -5.56 -11.15 -17.01
N GLY A 98 -6.81 -11.50 -16.70
CA GLY A 98 -7.21 -12.00 -15.37
C GLY A 98 -6.94 -11.01 -14.24
N THR A 99 -7.07 -9.70 -14.52
CA THR A 99 -6.81 -8.62 -13.55
C THR A 99 -8.10 -7.85 -13.24
N THR A 100 -8.03 -6.84 -12.37
CA THR A 100 -9.19 -6.03 -12.02
C THR A 100 -9.12 -4.64 -12.65
N VAL A 101 -10.26 -4.11 -13.07
CA VAL A 101 -10.38 -2.72 -13.58
C VAL A 101 -9.84 -1.71 -12.57
N ARG A 102 -10.08 -1.93 -11.26
CA ARG A 102 -9.53 -1.08 -10.19
C ARG A 102 -8.00 -1.02 -10.19
N ARG A 103 -7.34 -2.16 -10.43
CA ARG A 103 -5.88 -2.22 -10.54
C ARG A 103 -5.39 -1.48 -11.77
N LEU A 104 -6.05 -1.68 -12.92
CA LEU A 104 -5.70 -0.97 -14.16
C LEU A 104 -5.83 0.54 -14.02
N ARG A 105 -6.94 1.03 -13.45
CA ARG A 105 -7.14 2.46 -13.18
C ARG A 105 -6.01 3.05 -12.34
N ARG A 106 -5.59 2.35 -11.27
CA ARG A 106 -4.49 2.82 -10.41
C ARG A 106 -3.15 2.86 -11.13
N LEU A 107 -2.85 1.82 -11.93
CA LEU A 107 -1.61 1.78 -12.71
C LEU A 107 -1.61 2.86 -13.80
N TYR A 108 -2.73 3.06 -14.47
CA TYR A 108 -2.90 4.08 -15.50
C TYR A 108 -2.70 5.48 -14.95
N HIS A 109 -3.36 5.80 -13.82
CA HIS A 109 -3.13 7.06 -13.11
C HIS A 109 -1.66 7.24 -12.73
N ALA A 110 -1.06 6.24 -12.08
CA ALA A 110 0.33 6.33 -11.64
C ALA A 110 1.30 6.60 -12.80
N TYR A 111 1.09 5.97 -13.95
CA TYR A 111 1.91 6.21 -15.13
C TYR A 111 1.68 7.60 -15.71
N LEU A 112 0.41 8.00 -15.89
CA LEU A 112 0.09 9.30 -16.45
C LEU A 112 0.51 10.46 -15.54
N ALA A 113 0.30 10.35 -14.24
CA ALA A 113 0.65 11.41 -13.28
C ALA A 113 2.17 11.45 -13.02
N HIS A 114 2.77 10.30 -12.65
CA HIS A 114 4.14 10.26 -12.14
C HIS A 114 5.18 9.72 -13.13
N GLY A 115 4.77 9.29 -14.32
CA GLY A 115 5.67 8.69 -15.31
C GLY A 115 6.30 7.38 -14.86
N SER A 116 5.72 6.70 -13.87
CA SER A 116 6.29 5.50 -13.30
C SER A 116 5.22 4.48 -12.90
N LEU A 117 5.54 3.20 -13.07
CA LEU A 117 4.73 2.06 -12.66
C LEU A 117 5.31 1.37 -11.42
N THR A 118 6.03 2.12 -10.59
CA THR A 118 6.48 1.59 -9.30
C THR A 118 5.27 1.20 -8.46
N LYS A 119 5.38 0.10 -7.71
CA LYS A 119 4.55 -0.03 -6.50
C LYS A 119 4.84 1.23 -5.69
N GLY A 120 3.78 1.98 -5.33
CA GLY A 120 3.92 3.13 -4.46
C GLY A 120 4.96 2.87 -3.37
N LYS A 121 5.65 3.90 -2.90
CA LYS A 121 6.75 3.79 -1.91
C LYS A 121 6.48 2.58 -1.02
N PRO A 122 7.42 1.61 -0.88
CA PRO A 122 7.22 0.56 0.09
C PRO A 122 6.77 1.30 1.34
N ARG A 123 5.55 1.01 1.81
CA ARG A 123 5.14 1.52 3.12
C ARG A 123 6.34 1.25 4.00
N GLU A 124 6.96 2.30 4.51
CA GLU A 124 8.04 2.16 5.47
C GLU A 124 7.62 1.05 6.39
N SER A 125 8.46 0.04 6.51
CA SER A 125 8.16 -1.10 7.35
C SER A 125 7.71 -0.52 8.68
N THR A 126 6.42 -0.56 8.97
CA THR A 126 5.86 -0.08 10.22
C THR A 126 6.26 -1.05 11.34
N ARG A 127 7.52 -1.48 11.29
CA ARG A 127 8.13 -2.20 12.39
C ARG A 127 8.25 -1.19 13.52
N ARG A 128 7.42 -1.37 14.51
CA ARG A 128 7.47 -0.60 15.75
C ARG A 128 8.15 -1.48 16.79
N PRO A 129 9.45 -1.27 17.04
CA PRO A 129 10.21 -2.08 18.01
C PRO A 129 9.59 -2.04 19.41
N ASP A 130 8.97 -0.92 19.76
CA ASP A 130 8.22 -0.71 20.98
C ASP A 130 7.00 -1.65 21.09
N PHE A 131 6.22 -1.83 20.03
CA PHE A 131 5.11 -2.81 20.02
C PHE A 131 5.61 -4.25 20.13
N GLU A 132 6.70 -4.56 19.45
CA GLU A 132 7.31 -5.90 19.55
C GLU A 132 7.76 -6.20 20.97
N ALA A 133 8.48 -5.28 21.59
CA ALA A 133 8.96 -5.41 22.96
C ALA A 133 7.79 -5.60 23.95
N ALA A 134 6.74 -4.79 23.82
CA ALA A 134 5.56 -4.89 24.67
C ALA A 134 4.80 -6.22 24.49
N ILE A 135 4.64 -6.69 23.24
CA ILE A 135 3.99 -7.97 22.96
C ILE A 135 4.80 -9.13 23.57
N ARG A 136 6.12 -9.13 23.41
CA ARG A 136 6.98 -10.15 24.00
C ARG A 136 6.96 -10.10 25.53
N LYS A 137 7.03 -8.91 26.12
CA LYS A 137 7.07 -8.70 27.56
C LYS A 137 5.75 -9.04 28.26
N TYR A 138 4.62 -8.59 27.72
CA TYR A 138 3.33 -8.67 28.40
C TYR A 138 2.41 -9.77 27.89
N TYR A 139 2.42 -10.04 26.59
CA TYR A 139 1.53 -11.02 25.99
C TYR A 139 2.17 -12.41 25.89
N PHE A 140 3.48 -12.50 25.58
CA PHE A 140 4.23 -13.76 25.61
C PHE A 140 4.73 -14.02 27.04
N SER A 141 3.81 -14.18 27.96
CA SER A 141 4.15 -14.42 29.37
C SER A 141 3.33 -15.57 29.95
N ALA A 142 3.88 -16.25 30.95
CA ALA A 142 3.20 -17.33 31.67
C ALA A 142 1.92 -16.85 32.40
N LYS A 143 1.78 -15.55 32.64
CA LYS A 143 0.58 -14.95 33.26
C LYS A 143 -0.67 -15.01 32.35
N ARG A 144 -0.51 -15.41 31.09
CA ARG A 144 -1.61 -15.59 30.12
C ARG A 144 -2.53 -14.37 29.95
N GLY A 145 -2.00 -13.16 30.13
CA GLY A 145 -2.73 -11.92 29.95
C GLY A 145 -3.34 -11.84 28.52
N SER A 146 -4.41 -11.06 28.35
CA SER A 146 -4.99 -10.82 27.04
C SER A 146 -4.11 -9.87 26.19
N LEU A 147 -4.28 -9.90 24.87
CA LEU A 147 -3.58 -8.92 24.01
C LEU A 147 -4.00 -7.47 24.35
N ARG A 148 -5.26 -7.29 24.83
CA ARG A 148 -5.76 -6.00 25.29
C ARG A 148 -5.04 -5.55 26.56
N THR A 149 -4.84 -6.44 27.51
CA THR A 149 -4.06 -6.16 28.73
C THR A 149 -2.62 -5.78 28.40
N ALA A 150 -2.00 -6.46 27.43
CA ALA A 150 -0.64 -6.12 26.99
C ALA A 150 -0.57 -4.70 26.36
N TYR A 151 -1.59 -4.29 25.62
CA TYR A 151 -1.70 -2.94 25.10
C TYR A 151 -1.88 -1.91 26.23
N GLU A 152 -2.73 -2.18 27.21
CA GLU A 152 -2.95 -1.27 28.34
C GLU A 152 -1.68 -1.08 29.16
N LEU A 153 -0.94 -2.15 29.43
CA LEU A 153 0.36 -2.08 30.10
C LEU A 153 1.41 -1.34 29.27
N TYR A 154 1.39 -1.50 27.94
CA TYR A 154 2.23 -0.74 27.02
C TYR A 154 1.95 0.77 27.11
N ILE A 155 0.67 1.16 27.11
CA ILE A 155 0.28 2.58 27.24
C ILE A 155 0.71 3.12 28.60
N LEU A 156 0.50 2.37 29.67
CA LEU A 156 0.90 2.78 31.03
C LEU A 156 2.42 2.97 31.13
N GLU A 157 3.21 2.10 30.51
CA GLU A 157 4.68 2.17 30.60
C GLU A 157 5.28 3.31 29.75
N HIS A 158 4.75 3.53 28.54
CA HIS A 158 5.39 4.42 27.56
C HIS A 158 4.70 5.77 27.36
N TYR A 159 3.42 5.87 27.73
CA TYR A 159 2.57 7.04 27.46
C TYR A 159 1.91 7.61 28.70
N THR A 160 2.31 7.16 29.90
CA THR A 160 1.81 7.73 31.16
C THR A 160 2.94 8.41 31.91
N ASN A 161 2.78 9.68 32.21
CA ASN A 161 3.68 10.45 33.05
C ASN A 161 2.92 10.98 34.26
N GLN A 162 3.37 10.68 35.47
CA GLN A 162 2.75 11.09 36.75
C GLN A 162 1.23 10.78 36.82
N GLY A 163 0.80 9.66 36.22
CA GLY A 163 -0.60 9.22 36.22
C GLY A 163 -1.48 9.88 35.13
N VAL A 164 -0.92 10.74 34.28
CA VAL A 164 -1.63 11.36 33.15
C VAL A 164 -1.19 10.67 31.86
N ILE A 165 -2.15 10.23 31.06
CA ILE A 165 -1.89 9.61 29.74
C ILE A 165 -1.69 10.74 28.71
N ALA A 166 -0.69 10.57 27.84
CA ALA A 166 -0.43 11.53 26.77
C ALA A 166 -1.59 11.61 25.75
N ASP A 167 -1.81 12.80 25.17
CA ASP A 167 -2.90 13.03 24.20
C ASP A 167 -2.74 12.19 22.92
N GLU A 168 -1.50 11.96 22.47
CA GLU A 168 -1.20 11.16 21.29
C GLU A 168 -0.71 9.76 21.67
N ILE A 169 -1.63 8.80 21.76
CA ILE A 169 -1.33 7.40 21.98
C ILE A 169 -1.60 6.56 20.73
N PRO A 170 -0.80 5.51 20.46
CA PRO A 170 -1.10 4.56 19.39
C PRO A 170 -2.44 3.88 19.63
N SER A 171 -3.29 3.80 18.61
CA SER A 171 -4.60 3.19 18.75
C SER A 171 -4.51 1.68 19.00
N TRP A 172 -5.49 1.15 19.74
CA TRP A 172 -5.65 -0.30 19.93
C TRP A 172 -5.68 -1.08 18.61
N SER A 173 -6.36 -0.54 17.59
CA SER A 173 -6.43 -1.18 16.28
C SER A 173 -5.07 -1.30 15.61
N SER A 174 -4.20 -0.30 15.77
CA SER A 174 -2.81 -0.35 15.26
C SER A 174 -1.99 -1.42 15.97
N PHE A 175 -2.05 -1.52 17.30
CA PHE A 175 -1.36 -2.52 18.10
C PHE A 175 -1.84 -3.94 17.77
N ARG A 176 -3.17 -4.13 17.70
CA ARG A 176 -3.79 -5.41 17.33
C ARG A 176 -3.40 -5.85 15.92
N SER A 177 -3.44 -4.93 14.94
CA SER A 177 -3.06 -5.21 13.56
C SER A 177 -1.59 -5.55 13.43
N TYR A 178 -0.72 -4.90 14.21
CA TYR A 178 0.70 -5.23 14.29
C TYR A 178 0.91 -6.67 14.79
N TYR A 179 0.25 -7.06 15.90
CA TYR A 179 0.31 -8.42 16.42
C TYR A 179 -0.10 -9.46 15.36
N PHE A 180 -1.26 -9.29 14.74
CA PHE A 180 -1.74 -10.26 13.73
C PHE A 180 -0.86 -10.35 12.48
N ARG A 181 -0.17 -9.27 12.14
CA ARG A 181 0.74 -9.23 10.99
C ARG A 181 2.06 -9.94 11.27
N HIS A 182 2.61 -9.82 12.48
CA HIS A 182 3.98 -10.22 12.80
C HIS A 182 4.08 -11.45 13.68
N PHE A 183 3.06 -11.76 14.48
CA PHE A 183 3.11 -12.79 15.51
C PHE A 183 1.98 -13.81 15.45
N ARG A 184 1.11 -13.74 14.43
CA ARG A 184 0.07 -14.76 14.25
C ARG A 184 0.73 -16.09 13.89
N GLY A 185 0.55 -17.10 14.76
CA GLY A 185 1.16 -18.42 14.57
C GLY A 185 2.63 -18.51 15.01
N ASP A 186 3.16 -17.53 15.75
CA ASP A 186 4.51 -17.58 16.30
C ASP A 186 4.58 -18.69 17.39
N PRO A 187 5.41 -19.72 17.21
CA PRO A 187 5.59 -20.80 18.19
C PRO A 187 6.06 -20.29 19.57
N GLN A 188 6.81 -19.20 19.60
CA GLN A 188 7.31 -18.62 20.85
C GLN A 188 6.19 -18.15 21.77
N LYS A 189 5.04 -17.74 21.20
CA LYS A 189 3.85 -17.40 21.99
C LYS A 189 3.36 -18.60 22.81
N GLU A 190 3.23 -19.76 22.18
CA GLU A 190 2.72 -20.97 22.83
C GLU A 190 3.71 -21.49 23.85
N ILE A 191 5.00 -21.51 23.49
CA ILE A 191 6.08 -21.92 24.41
C ILE A 191 6.11 -21.02 25.64
N ALA A 192 6.02 -19.71 25.49
CA ALA A 192 6.06 -18.75 26.59
C ALA A 192 4.83 -18.84 27.51
N ARG A 193 3.67 -19.18 26.95
CA ARG A 193 2.38 -19.22 27.68
C ARG A 193 2.08 -20.58 28.29
N GLU A 194 2.43 -21.65 27.62
CA GLU A 194 2.02 -23.02 27.96
C GLU A 194 3.22 -23.93 28.31
N GLY A 195 4.43 -23.47 28.01
CA GLY A 195 5.65 -24.22 28.18
C GLY A 195 6.04 -25.09 26.99
N LEU A 196 7.31 -25.41 26.90
CA LEU A 196 7.89 -26.19 25.80
C LEU A 196 7.22 -27.56 25.61
N THR A 197 6.95 -28.24 26.72
CA THR A 197 6.35 -29.59 26.71
C THR A 197 4.94 -29.58 26.13
N ALA A 198 4.12 -28.58 26.48
CA ALA A 198 2.77 -28.42 25.93
C ALA A 198 2.82 -28.11 24.44
N TYR A 199 3.72 -27.22 24.00
CA TYR A 199 3.96 -26.93 22.61
C TYR A 199 4.38 -28.16 21.81
N GLN A 200 5.34 -28.96 22.33
CA GLN A 200 5.80 -30.17 21.67
C GLN A 200 4.69 -31.21 21.49
N ARG A 201 3.77 -31.27 22.45
CA ARG A 201 2.65 -32.22 22.43
C ARG A 201 1.53 -31.79 21.48
N ASN A 202 1.18 -30.53 21.48
CA ASN A 202 -0.06 -30.05 20.87
C ASN A 202 0.13 -29.34 19.52
N SER A 203 1.29 -28.69 19.31
CA SER A 203 1.46 -27.72 18.22
C SER A 203 2.69 -27.96 17.35
N ARG A 204 3.59 -28.86 17.75
CA ARG A 204 4.78 -29.17 16.98
C ARG A 204 4.36 -29.91 15.69
N PRO A 205 4.79 -29.44 14.50
CA PRO A 205 4.58 -30.18 13.26
C PRO A 205 5.27 -31.55 13.38
N LEU A 206 4.53 -32.62 13.17
CA LEU A 206 5.09 -33.95 13.10
C LEU A 206 5.80 -34.10 11.75
N TYR A 207 7.10 -33.86 11.71
CA TYR A 207 7.94 -34.21 10.58
C TYR A 207 8.25 -35.71 10.68
N GLY A 208 7.47 -36.52 10.00
CA GLY A 208 7.68 -37.93 9.87
C GLY A 208 6.44 -38.61 9.28
N SER A 209 6.61 -39.34 8.20
CA SER A 209 5.53 -40.14 7.63
C SER A 209 5.21 -41.29 8.58
N ALA A 210 3.96 -41.39 9.03
CA ALA A 210 3.47 -42.55 9.79
C ALA A 210 3.55 -43.86 8.96
N MET A 211 3.96 -43.81 7.72
CA MET A 211 4.14 -44.95 6.83
C MET A 211 5.44 -45.75 7.08
N GLN A 212 6.43 -45.17 7.79
CA GLN A 212 7.70 -45.87 8.05
C GLN A 212 7.65 -46.95 9.12
N TYR A 213 6.53 -47.10 9.82
CA TYR A 213 6.40 -48.10 10.92
C TYR A 213 5.45 -49.24 10.57
N ARG A 214 5.13 -49.46 9.28
CA ARG A 214 4.23 -50.56 8.85
C ARG A 214 4.96 -51.76 8.21
N GLU A 215 6.26 -51.73 8.11
CA GLU A 215 7.08 -52.82 7.58
C GLU A 215 8.14 -53.21 8.62
N SER A 216 7.72 -53.89 9.66
CA SER A 216 8.59 -54.76 10.51
C SER A 216 7.74 -55.79 11.22
#